data_2eb3bf7a2dda270ab3ce4f1c1ae1042d
#
_entry.id   2eb3bf7a2dda270ab3ce4f1c1ae1042d
#
_cell.length_a   1.000
_cell.length_b   1.000
_cell.length_c   1.000
_cell.angle_alpha   90.00
_cell.angle_beta   90.00
_cell.angle_gamma   90.00
#
_symmetry.space_group_name_H-M   'P 1'
#
loop_
_entity.id
_entity.type
_entity.pdbx_description
1 polymer ?
#
loop_
_entity_poly.entity_id
_entity_poly.type
_entity_poly.pdbx_seq_one_letter_code
_entity_poly.pdbx_strand_id
1 'polypeptide(L)'
;MKIKYILGAMGMAFGMTGCNLDITMYDGVMEEQFDNKNLLELSQGSYRLLKNDGGLIDNGYYFWAFGADDVTWNGTSTGSTFKLYDYSRNIASSTTEYTWELGYRVIGNCNKIIEIIQGLGNESTREQTIMMGENYYLRALSYFLLVNEFAQPYSNNPTQNPGLPLKLTSDPNDLPQSRSTVAEVYDQVVLDLKDAITYLTLQQGETPKSNIYATKEAAEALLARVYLYMENWDGAWEMANKVITSGRFELERGNRFATYSQLIPEDNKETIFAVRRTLDKDDDGYSRMGSMYIRIDGSGWEEMSPSSRYLELLELHLNANDMPQDLRSKFIVKRYVEDGVADYTPVGYPNNVYEDWTFAYAVKQANTANYEYKQLDVEKQADGTFLITKDASKFQSATIQEEAYNTGTRYYVVGQDGNKYIGRIEPKVFDASTKRGKSSLFLVYAINKCSYPVSYTHLRA
;
A
#
# COMPACT_ATOMS: atom_id res chain seq x y z
N MET A 1 -2.82 73.91 49.47
CA MET A 1 -1.90 73.75 48.31
C MET A 1 -0.93 72.59 48.58
N LYS A 2 -0.89 71.63 47.70
CA LYS A 2 0.02 70.45 47.67
C LYS A 2 -0.35 69.25 48.55
N ILE A 3 -1.38 68.54 48.10
CA ILE A 3 -1.48 67.07 48.17
C ILE A 3 -0.77 66.54 46.94
N LYS A 4 0.38 65.99 47.11
CA LYS A 4 1.07 65.19 46.05
C LYS A 4 1.94 64.14 46.72
N TYR A 5 1.79 62.89 46.22
CA TYR A 5 2.74 61.77 46.39
C TYR A 5 2.67 60.95 47.69
N ILE A 6 1.50 60.37 48.01
CA ILE A 6 1.38 59.17 48.82
C ILE A 6 0.47 58.13 48.11
N LEU A 7 0.71 57.92 46.87
CA LEU A 7 -0.04 56.93 46.09
C LEU A 7 0.89 56.05 45.24
N GLY A 8 2.19 55.98 45.64
CA GLY A 8 3.18 55.24 44.88
C GLY A 8 3.79 54.05 45.60
N ALA A 9 3.38 53.66 46.77
CA ALA A 9 4.02 52.64 47.57
C ALA A 9 3.15 51.46 47.99
N MET A 10 1.88 51.41 47.50
CA MET A 10 0.98 50.26 47.77
C MET A 10 0.69 49.38 46.51
N GLY A 11 1.39 49.62 45.43
CA GLY A 11 1.16 48.91 44.15
C GLY A 11 2.16 47.83 43.80
N MET A 12 3.11 47.46 44.64
CA MET A 12 4.18 46.49 44.31
C MET A 12 4.31 45.28 45.27
N ALA A 13 3.26 44.93 45.99
CA ALA A 13 3.25 43.76 46.86
C ALA A 13 2.23 42.69 46.44
N PHE A 14 1.66 42.78 45.24
CA PHE A 14 0.77 41.76 44.66
C PHE A 14 1.32 41.30 43.30
N GLY A 15 2.37 40.55 43.31
CA GLY A 15 2.89 40.08 42.03
C GLY A 15 3.97 39.03 42.11
N MET A 16 3.97 38.20 43.12
CA MET A 16 4.83 37.01 43.15
C MET A 16 4.12 35.82 43.78
N THR A 17 2.89 35.59 43.45
CA THR A 17 2.38 34.21 43.41
C THR A 17 2.72 33.70 42.02
N GLY A 18 3.86 33.05 41.86
CA GLY A 18 4.15 32.30 40.68
C GLY A 18 2.98 31.36 40.43
N CYS A 19 2.24 31.60 39.37
CA CYS A 19 1.38 30.56 38.82
C CYS A 19 2.27 29.38 38.58
N ASN A 20 2.05 28.29 39.30
CA ASN A 20 2.64 27.01 38.97
C ASN A 20 2.03 26.64 37.62
N LEU A 21 2.82 26.85 36.57
CA LEU A 21 2.48 26.46 35.18
C LEU A 21 2.72 24.95 34.95
N ASP A 22 2.58 24.15 36.01
CA ASP A 22 2.46 22.72 35.83
C ASP A 22 1.12 22.44 35.14
N ILE A 23 1.15 22.49 33.82
CA ILE A 23 0.06 22.02 32.98
C ILE A 23 0.04 20.51 33.18
N THR A 24 -0.81 20.03 34.09
CA THR A 24 -1.18 18.63 34.15
C THR A 24 -1.82 18.30 32.81
N MET A 25 -1.14 17.48 32.02
CA MET A 25 -1.73 16.92 30.80
C MET A 25 -2.90 16.05 31.20
N TYR A 26 -4.13 16.53 30.95
CA TYR A 26 -5.36 15.77 31.27
C TYR A 26 -5.55 14.55 30.36
N ASP A 27 -4.89 14.50 29.20
CA ASP A 27 -5.02 13.45 28.19
C ASP A 27 -3.70 12.70 27.90
N GLY A 28 -2.72 12.74 28.81
CA GLY A 28 -1.43 12.07 28.64
C GLY A 28 -0.92 11.42 29.92
N VAL A 29 -0.12 10.39 29.78
CA VAL A 29 0.58 9.73 30.91
C VAL A 29 1.94 10.40 31.07
N MET A 30 2.22 10.92 32.27
CA MET A 30 3.52 11.51 32.55
C MET A 30 4.60 10.43 32.62
N GLU A 31 5.84 10.74 32.26
CA GLU A 31 6.96 9.81 32.17
C GLU A 31 7.19 9.04 33.49
N GLU A 32 6.96 9.69 34.61
CA GLU A 32 7.05 9.12 35.96
C GLU A 32 5.93 8.12 36.31
N GLN A 33 4.92 7.99 35.43
CA GLN A 33 3.73 7.13 35.63
C GLN A 33 3.74 5.92 34.70
N PHE A 34 4.83 5.69 33.94
CA PHE A 34 4.89 4.53 33.05
C PHE A 34 5.05 3.23 33.85
N ASP A 35 3.95 2.51 33.97
CA ASP A 35 3.92 1.13 34.44
C ASP A 35 3.90 0.15 33.24
N ASN A 36 3.92 -1.14 33.52
CA ASN A 36 3.88 -2.19 32.49
C ASN A 36 2.63 -2.08 31.58
N LYS A 37 1.51 -1.63 32.11
CA LYS A 37 0.26 -1.48 31.35
C LYS A 37 0.39 -0.34 30.36
N ASN A 38 0.89 0.80 30.79
CA ASN A 38 1.10 1.96 29.95
C ASN A 38 2.13 1.69 28.86
N LEU A 39 3.19 0.94 29.14
CA LEU A 39 4.17 0.49 28.17
C LEU A 39 3.56 -0.43 27.11
N LEU A 40 2.70 -1.35 27.53
CA LEU A 40 1.99 -2.22 26.59
C LEU A 40 1.08 -1.42 25.67
N GLU A 41 0.30 -0.49 26.21
CA GLU A 41 -0.57 0.40 25.42
C GLU A 41 0.23 1.26 24.44
N LEU A 42 1.37 1.80 24.86
CA LEU A 42 2.28 2.56 24.01
C LEU A 42 2.88 1.70 22.88
N SER A 43 3.31 0.45 23.20
CA SER A 43 3.83 -0.48 22.21
C SER A 43 2.77 -0.90 21.20
N GLN A 44 1.54 -1.15 21.64
CA GLN A 44 0.40 -1.36 20.73
C GLN A 44 0.13 -0.12 19.85
N GLY A 45 0.40 1.07 20.37
CA GLY A 45 0.36 2.32 19.63
C GLY A 45 1.28 2.33 18.42
N SER A 46 2.50 1.73 18.50
CA SER A 46 3.41 1.60 17.34
C SER A 46 2.77 0.81 16.20
N TYR A 47 2.13 -0.32 16.48
CA TYR A 47 1.39 -1.11 15.49
C TYR A 47 0.18 -0.36 14.93
N ARG A 48 -0.52 0.41 15.79
CA ARG A 48 -1.67 1.21 15.38
C ARG A 48 -1.27 2.32 14.42
N LEU A 49 -0.15 2.99 14.68
CA LEU A 49 0.39 4.02 13.80
C LEU A 49 0.74 3.50 12.41
N LEU A 50 1.19 2.25 12.28
CA LEU A 50 1.46 1.64 10.98
C LEU A 50 0.22 1.50 10.10
N LYS A 51 -0.96 1.30 10.70
CA LYS A 51 -2.22 1.09 9.99
C LYS A 51 -3.13 2.32 9.92
N ASN A 52 -2.63 3.49 10.36
CA ASN A 52 -3.37 4.73 10.19
C ASN A 52 -3.67 4.99 8.72
N ASP A 53 -4.84 5.57 8.48
CA ASP A 53 -5.28 5.98 7.15
C ASP A 53 -4.29 6.96 6.51
N GLY A 54 -3.84 6.65 5.30
CA GLY A 54 -2.76 7.39 4.64
C GLY A 54 -1.37 7.17 5.24
N GLY A 55 -1.22 6.22 6.17
CA GLY A 55 0.03 5.92 6.86
C GLY A 55 1.06 5.20 6.01
N LEU A 56 2.17 4.86 6.68
CA LEU A 56 3.35 4.26 6.04
C LEU A 56 3.05 2.98 5.25
N ILE A 57 2.20 2.09 5.78
CA ILE A 57 1.85 0.85 5.07
C ILE A 57 0.80 1.11 3.98
N ASP A 58 -0.17 1.95 4.25
CA ASP A 58 -1.29 2.22 3.34
C ASP A 58 -0.83 2.98 2.09
N ASN A 59 -0.13 4.09 2.27
CA ASN A 59 0.41 4.88 1.18
C ASN A 59 1.67 4.26 0.58
N GLY A 60 2.54 3.66 1.40
CA GLY A 60 3.74 2.98 0.94
C GLY A 60 3.42 1.89 -0.06
N TYR A 61 2.32 1.16 0.14
CA TYR A 61 1.84 0.19 -0.83
C TYR A 61 1.59 0.82 -2.22
N TYR A 62 1.06 2.02 -2.30
CA TYR A 62 0.83 2.69 -3.59
C TYR A 62 2.13 3.02 -4.31
N PHE A 63 3.19 3.42 -3.61
CA PHE A 63 4.51 3.63 -4.21
C PHE A 63 5.04 2.35 -4.87
N TRP A 64 4.80 1.20 -4.25
CA TRP A 64 5.26 -0.09 -4.74
C TRP A 64 4.38 -0.65 -5.86
N ALA A 65 3.06 -0.59 -5.68
CA ALA A 65 2.11 -1.15 -6.63
C ALA A 65 2.03 -0.33 -7.93
N PHE A 66 2.10 1.00 -7.84
CA PHE A 66 1.92 1.86 -9.01
C PHE A 66 3.19 2.02 -9.83
N GLY A 67 4.33 1.66 -9.29
CA GLY A 67 5.59 1.66 -10.02
C GLY A 67 5.80 0.46 -10.94
N ALA A 68 4.94 -0.55 -10.87
CA ALA A 68 5.04 -1.77 -11.63
C ALA A 68 4.17 -1.74 -12.89
N ASP A 69 4.42 -2.67 -13.81
CA ASP A 69 3.72 -2.80 -15.08
C ASP A 69 2.56 -3.83 -15.04
N ASP A 70 2.24 -4.35 -13.85
CA ASP A 70 1.17 -5.30 -13.63
C ASP A 70 -0.21 -4.68 -13.42
N VAL A 71 -0.26 -3.37 -13.17
CA VAL A 71 -1.50 -2.62 -12.98
C VAL A 71 -1.62 -1.44 -13.95
N THR A 72 -2.85 -1.02 -14.21
CA THR A 72 -3.17 0.17 -14.99
C THR A 72 -4.23 1.00 -14.29
N TRP A 73 -4.14 2.32 -14.45
CA TRP A 73 -5.11 3.26 -13.90
C TRP A 73 -6.34 3.36 -14.81
N ASN A 74 -7.51 3.11 -14.25
CA ASN A 74 -8.80 3.25 -14.94
C ASN A 74 -9.62 4.42 -14.39
N GLY A 75 -9.22 4.97 -13.24
CA GLY A 75 -9.96 6.02 -12.57
C GLY A 75 -9.96 7.33 -13.36
N THR A 76 -10.93 8.16 -13.06
CA THR A 76 -11.02 9.55 -13.56
C THR A 76 -10.36 10.54 -12.62
N SER A 77 -9.98 10.10 -11.43
CA SER A 77 -9.30 10.92 -10.43
C SER A 77 -7.91 11.33 -10.90
N THR A 78 -7.54 12.59 -10.65
CA THR A 78 -6.22 13.15 -10.94
C THR A 78 -5.52 13.61 -9.66
N GLY A 79 -5.97 13.07 -8.53
CA GLY A 79 -5.46 13.39 -7.22
C GLY A 79 -4.02 12.91 -6.95
N SER A 80 -3.60 12.99 -5.70
CA SER A 80 -2.24 12.64 -5.30
C SER A 80 -1.88 11.18 -5.59
N THR A 81 -2.83 10.26 -5.49
CA THR A 81 -2.63 8.84 -5.79
C THR A 81 -2.36 8.61 -7.28
N PHE A 82 -3.12 9.28 -8.18
CA PHE A 82 -2.85 9.24 -9.62
C PHE A 82 -1.46 9.77 -9.95
N LYS A 83 -1.00 10.81 -9.25
CA LYS A 83 0.35 11.38 -9.45
C LYS A 83 1.48 10.42 -9.06
N LEU A 84 1.21 9.42 -8.25
CA LEU A 84 2.16 8.33 -8.01
C LEU A 84 2.25 7.40 -9.22
N TYR A 85 1.10 7.07 -9.81
CA TYR A 85 1.01 6.21 -10.98
C TYR A 85 1.67 6.83 -12.23
N ASP A 86 1.39 8.10 -12.53
CA ASP A 86 1.92 8.79 -13.71
C ASP A 86 3.30 9.45 -13.49
N TYR A 87 3.91 9.23 -12.31
CA TYR A 87 5.20 9.80 -11.90
C TYR A 87 5.26 11.34 -11.89
N SER A 88 4.12 12.02 -11.84
CA SER A 88 4.04 13.49 -11.74
C SER A 88 4.01 14.03 -10.30
N ARG A 89 4.29 13.15 -9.33
CA ARG A 89 4.34 13.51 -7.91
C ARG A 89 5.38 14.60 -7.63
N ASN A 90 5.06 15.45 -6.68
CA ASN A 90 5.97 16.47 -6.16
C ASN A 90 5.97 16.47 -4.63
N ILE A 91 6.83 17.29 -4.03
CA ILE A 91 6.98 17.40 -2.58
C ILE A 91 5.71 17.90 -1.86
N ALA A 92 4.82 18.59 -2.58
CA ALA A 92 3.53 19.07 -2.06
C ALA A 92 2.39 18.05 -2.24
N SER A 93 2.69 16.82 -2.67
CA SER A 93 1.70 15.76 -2.74
C SER A 93 1.36 15.29 -1.32
N SER A 94 0.08 15.35 -0.95
CA SER A 94 -0.40 14.91 0.37
C SER A 94 -0.03 13.45 0.68
N THR A 95 -0.07 12.57 -0.32
CA THR A 95 0.34 11.18 -0.16
C THR A 95 1.81 11.07 0.26
N THR A 96 2.69 11.83 -0.38
CA THR A 96 4.12 11.86 -0.07
C THR A 96 4.37 12.44 1.33
N GLU A 97 3.71 13.55 1.66
CA GLU A 97 3.82 14.22 2.95
C GLU A 97 3.36 13.32 4.10
N TYR A 98 2.17 12.74 3.99
CA TYR A 98 1.64 11.86 5.03
C TYR A 98 2.47 10.59 5.24
N THR A 99 2.98 9.98 4.18
CA THR A 99 3.85 8.81 4.30
C THR A 99 5.10 9.15 5.10
N TRP A 100 5.72 10.29 4.80
CA TRP A 100 6.89 10.77 5.54
C TRP A 100 6.56 11.06 7.00
N GLU A 101 5.54 11.88 7.25
CA GLU A 101 5.16 12.30 8.59
C GLU A 101 4.78 11.12 9.48
N LEU A 102 3.88 10.27 9.00
CA LEU A 102 3.40 9.12 9.77
C LEU A 102 4.50 8.05 9.95
N GLY A 103 5.40 7.91 8.99
CA GLY A 103 6.57 7.06 9.14
C GLY A 103 7.47 7.52 10.30
N TYR A 104 7.76 8.81 10.39
CA TYR A 104 8.55 9.35 11.50
C TYR A 104 7.79 9.36 12.84
N ARG A 105 6.46 9.40 12.84
CA ARG A 105 5.67 9.20 14.07
C ARG A 105 5.83 7.77 14.61
N VAL A 106 5.85 6.75 13.75
CA VAL A 106 6.15 5.37 14.17
C VAL A 106 7.54 5.29 14.78
N ILE A 107 8.55 5.87 14.10
CA ILE A 107 9.95 5.90 14.57
C ILE A 107 10.05 6.57 15.94
N GLY A 108 9.43 7.73 16.13
CA GLY A 108 9.45 8.46 17.39
C GLY A 108 8.81 7.66 18.54
N ASN A 109 7.68 6.99 18.28
CA ASN A 109 7.04 6.14 19.28
C ASN A 109 7.91 4.92 19.62
N CYS A 110 8.53 4.29 18.64
CA CYS A 110 9.47 3.18 18.86
C CYS A 110 10.68 3.63 19.70
N ASN A 111 11.26 4.80 19.39
CA ASN A 111 12.37 5.37 20.17
C ASN A 111 12.00 5.52 21.63
N LYS A 112 10.81 6.09 21.92
CA LYS A 112 10.34 6.28 23.29
C LYS A 112 10.27 4.97 24.08
N ILE A 113 9.73 3.92 23.49
CA ILE A 113 9.62 2.61 24.11
C ILE A 113 10.99 1.99 24.36
N ILE A 114 11.87 2.05 23.35
CA ILE A 114 13.23 1.53 23.45
C ILE A 114 13.99 2.25 24.58
N GLU A 115 13.93 3.58 24.62
CA GLU A 115 14.60 4.39 25.65
C GLU A 115 14.11 4.08 27.08
N ILE A 116 12.79 3.98 27.27
CA ILE A 116 12.21 3.65 28.58
C ILE A 116 12.72 2.29 29.05
N ILE A 117 12.66 1.27 28.19
CA ILE A 117 13.06 -0.09 28.60
C ILE A 117 14.56 -0.20 28.78
N GLN A 118 15.37 0.47 27.95
CA GLN A 118 16.82 0.56 28.14
C GLN A 118 17.18 1.24 29.48
N GLY A 119 16.42 2.28 29.86
CA GLY A 119 16.59 2.98 31.14
C GLY A 119 16.37 2.08 32.36
N LEU A 120 15.51 1.03 32.24
CA LEU A 120 15.33 0.04 33.30
C LEU A 120 16.53 -0.90 33.48
N GLY A 121 17.37 -1.06 32.47
CA GLY A 121 18.54 -1.91 32.50
C GLY A 121 18.22 -3.35 32.95
N ASN A 122 18.90 -3.83 34.01
CA ASN A 122 18.69 -5.18 34.55
C ASN A 122 17.35 -5.36 35.28
N GLU A 123 16.59 -4.29 35.52
CA GLU A 123 15.27 -4.35 36.16
C GLU A 123 14.17 -4.61 35.14
N SER A 124 14.49 -4.59 33.83
CA SER A 124 13.52 -4.88 32.78
C SER A 124 13.05 -6.32 32.81
N THR A 125 11.74 -6.51 32.73
CA THR A 125 11.13 -7.84 32.65
C THR A 125 11.31 -8.45 31.25
N ARG A 126 11.14 -9.77 31.15
CA ARG A 126 11.18 -10.48 29.86
C ARG A 126 10.13 -9.93 28.88
N GLU A 127 8.93 -9.62 29.36
CA GLU A 127 7.88 -9.03 28.54
C GLU A 127 8.29 -7.66 27.98
N GLN A 128 8.91 -6.82 28.80
CA GLN A 128 9.44 -5.52 28.36
C GLN A 128 10.56 -5.69 27.34
N THR A 129 11.48 -6.64 27.53
CA THR A 129 12.54 -6.89 26.54
C THR A 129 11.98 -7.40 25.22
N ILE A 130 10.90 -8.20 25.22
CA ILE A 130 10.18 -8.57 24.00
C ILE A 130 9.56 -7.34 23.33
N MET A 131 8.88 -6.46 24.08
CA MET A 131 8.33 -5.21 23.54
C MET A 131 9.42 -4.32 22.92
N MET A 132 10.59 -4.26 23.54
CA MET A 132 11.74 -3.54 22.96
C MET A 132 12.17 -4.15 21.63
N GLY A 133 12.28 -5.48 21.53
CA GLY A 133 12.58 -6.18 20.29
C GLY A 133 11.55 -5.94 19.20
N GLU A 134 10.26 -5.92 19.54
CA GLU A 134 9.18 -5.56 18.62
C GLU A 134 9.36 -4.13 18.08
N ASN A 135 9.69 -3.17 18.95
CA ASN A 135 9.87 -1.77 18.52
C ASN A 135 11.15 -1.55 17.73
N TYR A 136 12.22 -2.32 17.95
CA TYR A 136 13.36 -2.35 17.04
C TYR A 136 12.95 -2.83 15.63
N TYR A 137 12.16 -3.89 15.54
CA TYR A 137 11.63 -4.37 14.27
C TYR A 137 10.77 -3.30 13.55
N LEU A 138 9.86 -2.66 14.27
CA LEU A 138 8.96 -1.65 13.70
C LEU A 138 9.71 -0.40 13.25
N ARG A 139 10.75 0.01 13.98
CA ARG A 139 11.63 1.12 13.60
C ARG A 139 12.42 0.78 12.34
N ALA A 140 13.01 -0.41 12.28
CA ALA A 140 13.71 -0.92 11.11
C ALA A 140 12.82 -0.98 9.87
N LEU A 141 11.60 -1.54 10.03
CA LEU A 141 10.60 -1.60 8.95
C LEU A 141 10.26 -0.19 8.43
N SER A 142 10.06 0.76 9.35
CA SER A 142 9.72 2.14 8.98
C SER A 142 10.85 2.82 8.22
N TYR A 143 12.10 2.71 8.69
CA TYR A 143 13.26 3.25 7.97
C TYR A 143 13.47 2.56 6.62
N PHE A 144 13.30 1.25 6.56
CA PHE A 144 13.46 0.51 5.31
C PHE A 144 12.43 0.92 4.25
N LEU A 145 11.16 1.07 4.64
CA LEU A 145 10.11 1.54 3.72
C LEU A 145 10.40 2.99 3.26
N LEU A 146 10.68 3.88 4.20
CA LEU A 146 10.95 5.29 3.89
C LEU A 146 12.19 5.47 2.99
N VAL A 147 13.29 4.74 3.23
CA VAL A 147 14.50 4.90 2.41
C VAL A 147 14.28 4.44 0.98
N ASN A 148 13.46 3.39 0.79
CA ASN A 148 13.12 2.92 -0.56
C ASN A 148 12.18 3.88 -1.31
N GLU A 149 11.40 4.69 -0.61
CA GLU A 149 10.49 5.65 -1.22
C GLU A 149 11.13 7.02 -1.48
N PHE A 150 12.04 7.44 -0.60
CA PHE A 150 12.55 8.82 -0.56
C PHE A 150 14.04 8.97 -0.85
N ALA A 151 14.73 7.88 -1.16
CA ALA A 151 16.16 7.90 -1.49
C ALA A 151 16.46 7.14 -2.79
N GLN A 152 17.70 7.22 -3.23
CA GLN A 152 18.19 6.41 -4.35
C GLN A 152 18.37 4.95 -3.92
N PRO A 153 18.25 3.99 -4.85
CA PRO A 153 18.52 2.58 -4.56
C PRO A 153 19.91 2.37 -3.94
N TYR A 154 20.03 1.39 -3.06
CA TYR A 154 21.32 1.07 -2.41
C TYR A 154 22.43 0.76 -3.42
N SER A 155 22.11 0.12 -4.55
CA SER A 155 23.05 -0.17 -5.63
C SER A 155 23.63 1.07 -6.33
N ASN A 156 23.10 2.26 -6.06
CA ASN A 156 23.55 3.50 -6.67
C ASN A 156 24.31 4.39 -5.65
N ASN A 157 25.63 4.22 -5.53
CA ASN A 157 26.49 5.05 -4.67
C ASN A 157 25.94 5.30 -3.25
N PRO A 158 25.64 4.27 -2.46
CA PRO A 158 24.92 4.42 -1.18
C PRO A 158 25.67 5.27 -0.15
N THR A 159 27.01 5.35 -0.23
CA THR A 159 27.86 6.15 0.67
C THR A 159 27.89 7.64 0.31
N GLN A 160 27.35 8.04 -0.83
CA GLN A 160 27.33 9.42 -1.31
C GLN A 160 25.92 9.98 -1.43
N ASN A 161 24.97 9.16 -1.84
CA ASN A 161 23.60 9.60 -2.03
C ASN A 161 22.90 9.83 -0.69
N PRO A 162 22.13 10.94 -0.58
CA PRO A 162 21.38 11.22 0.63
C PRO A 162 20.27 10.19 0.83
N GLY A 163 20.24 9.61 2.01
CA GLY A 163 19.21 8.72 2.50
C GLY A 163 18.12 9.48 3.27
N LEU A 164 18.01 9.20 4.57
CA LEU A 164 17.02 9.77 5.47
C LEU A 164 17.69 10.45 6.67
N PRO A 165 17.06 11.44 7.31
CA PRO A 165 17.47 11.88 8.64
C PRO A 165 17.31 10.73 9.64
N LEU A 166 18.40 10.28 10.27
CA LEU A 166 18.34 9.27 11.33
C LEU A 166 17.96 9.95 12.65
N LYS A 167 16.75 9.66 13.12
CA LYS A 167 16.22 10.07 14.42
C LYS A 167 16.15 8.85 15.33
N LEU A 168 17.10 8.76 16.28
CA LEU A 168 17.26 7.58 17.14
C LEU A 168 16.86 7.85 18.60
N THR A 169 16.40 9.07 18.88
CA THR A 169 15.92 9.49 20.21
C THR A 169 14.47 9.95 20.15
N SER A 170 13.78 9.89 21.28
CA SER A 170 12.42 10.42 21.41
C SER A 170 12.37 11.92 21.71
N ASP A 171 13.51 12.56 22.03
CA ASP A 171 13.55 13.99 22.34
C ASP A 171 13.13 14.81 21.10
N PRO A 172 12.05 15.60 21.18
CA PRO A 172 11.59 16.43 20.06
C PRO A 172 12.60 17.53 19.68
N ASN A 173 13.52 17.90 20.56
CA ASN A 173 14.52 18.93 20.32
C ASN A 173 15.78 18.37 19.65
N ASP A 174 16.01 17.07 19.71
CA ASP A 174 17.11 16.41 19.02
C ASP A 174 16.73 16.12 17.57
N LEU A 175 16.77 17.15 16.74
CA LEU A 175 16.44 17.07 15.32
C LEU A 175 17.70 16.87 14.48
N PRO A 176 17.75 15.83 13.63
CA PRO A 176 18.82 15.67 12.65
C PRO A 176 18.91 16.89 11.73
N GLN A 177 20.13 17.44 11.58
CA GLN A 177 20.36 18.63 10.76
C GLN A 177 20.32 18.34 9.26
N SER A 178 20.60 17.10 8.87
CA SER A 178 20.71 16.68 7.48
C SER A 178 20.27 15.24 7.30
N ARG A 179 20.10 14.83 6.05
CA ARG A 179 19.95 13.41 5.72
C ARG A 179 21.28 12.69 5.92
N SER A 180 21.24 11.55 6.57
CA SER A 180 22.31 10.56 6.53
C SER A 180 22.40 9.96 5.13
N THR A 181 23.50 9.31 4.80
CA THR A 181 23.65 8.58 3.53
C THR A 181 22.73 7.37 3.47
N VAL A 182 22.46 6.87 2.27
CA VAL A 182 21.69 5.62 2.09
C VAL A 182 22.35 4.48 2.86
N ALA A 183 23.69 4.36 2.80
CA ALA A 183 24.45 3.34 3.52
C ALA A 183 24.21 3.40 5.03
N GLU A 184 24.34 4.60 5.64
CA GLU A 184 24.11 4.76 7.09
C GLU A 184 22.68 4.40 7.51
N VAL A 185 21.69 4.70 6.67
CA VAL A 185 20.30 4.30 6.96
C VAL A 185 20.15 2.79 6.92
N TYR A 186 20.72 2.12 5.91
CA TYR A 186 20.66 0.65 5.83
C TYR A 186 21.46 -0.01 6.95
N ASP A 187 22.59 0.54 7.36
CA ASP A 187 23.35 0.04 8.49
C ASP A 187 22.54 0.13 9.79
N GLN A 188 21.80 1.23 10.00
CA GLN A 188 20.89 1.35 11.15
C GLN A 188 19.74 0.34 11.08
N VAL A 189 19.15 0.12 9.91
CA VAL A 189 18.11 -0.91 9.72
C VAL A 189 18.63 -2.30 10.04
N VAL A 190 19.84 -2.64 9.59
CA VAL A 190 20.50 -3.92 9.89
C VAL A 190 20.77 -4.06 11.39
N LEU A 191 21.23 -3.00 12.05
CA LEU A 191 21.47 -3.01 13.51
C LEU A 191 20.17 -3.27 14.26
N ASP A 192 19.13 -2.50 13.98
CA ASP A 192 17.82 -2.65 14.63
C ASP A 192 17.24 -4.07 14.44
N LEU A 193 17.38 -4.65 13.24
CA LEU A 193 16.90 -6.02 12.98
C LEU A 193 17.70 -7.09 13.74
N LYS A 194 19.00 -6.90 13.90
CA LYS A 194 19.84 -7.79 14.72
C LYS A 194 19.45 -7.72 16.21
N ASP A 195 19.19 -6.51 16.69
CA ASP A 195 18.69 -6.31 18.05
C ASP A 195 17.30 -6.92 18.21
N ALA A 196 16.39 -6.71 17.25
CA ALA A 196 15.08 -7.35 17.23
C ALA A 196 15.19 -8.89 17.30
N ILE A 197 16.04 -9.51 16.48
CA ILE A 197 16.28 -10.97 16.49
C ILE A 197 16.75 -11.41 17.88
N THR A 198 17.65 -10.67 18.48
CA THR A 198 18.22 -10.99 19.81
C THR A 198 17.13 -10.98 20.88
N TYR A 199 16.36 -9.92 20.99
CA TYR A 199 15.32 -9.76 22.00
C TYR A 199 14.10 -10.65 21.78
N LEU A 200 13.75 -10.94 20.50
CA LEU A 200 12.61 -11.79 20.13
C LEU A 200 12.95 -13.28 20.10
N THR A 201 14.21 -13.67 20.28
CA THR A 201 14.60 -15.08 20.39
C THR A 201 13.94 -15.68 21.63
N LEU A 202 13.13 -16.72 21.40
CA LEU A 202 12.37 -17.39 22.45
C LEU A 202 13.29 -18.10 23.46
N GLN A 203 12.93 -17.99 24.72
CA GLN A 203 13.54 -18.78 25.81
C GLN A 203 12.83 -20.13 25.94
N GLN A 204 13.44 -21.03 26.69
CA GLN A 204 12.85 -22.36 26.92
C GLN A 204 11.47 -22.25 27.57
N GLY A 205 10.47 -22.86 26.94
CA GLY A 205 9.09 -22.84 27.39
C GLY A 205 8.24 -21.69 26.93
N GLU A 206 8.83 -20.72 26.21
CA GLU A 206 8.06 -19.63 25.57
C GLU A 206 7.42 -20.12 24.27
N THR A 207 6.27 -19.55 23.94
CA THR A 207 5.59 -19.73 22.67
C THR A 207 5.67 -18.47 21.83
N PRO A 208 5.83 -18.59 20.50
CA PRO A 208 5.88 -17.42 19.63
C PRO A 208 4.53 -16.68 19.64
N LYS A 209 4.60 -15.36 19.58
CA LYS A 209 3.40 -14.53 19.34
C LYS A 209 2.80 -14.83 17.96
N SER A 210 1.55 -14.46 17.79
CA SER A 210 0.88 -14.46 16.49
C SER A 210 1.63 -13.60 15.48
N ASN A 211 1.48 -13.91 14.19
CA ASN A 211 2.09 -13.21 13.06
C ASN A 211 1.56 -11.78 12.83
N ILE A 212 0.64 -11.30 13.66
CA ILE A 212 0.25 -9.88 13.72
C ILE A 212 1.18 -9.06 14.63
N TYR A 213 2.11 -9.71 15.30
CA TYR A 213 3.19 -9.09 16.07
C TYR A 213 4.55 -9.43 15.46
N ALA A 214 5.52 -8.57 15.69
CA ALA A 214 6.89 -8.87 15.29
C ALA A 214 7.40 -10.11 16.04
N THR A 215 8.00 -11.03 15.30
CA THR A 215 8.63 -12.23 15.80
C THR A 215 10.08 -12.28 15.34
N LYS A 216 10.88 -13.16 15.91
CA LYS A 216 12.25 -13.40 15.45
C LYS A 216 12.28 -13.67 13.96
N GLU A 217 11.40 -14.54 13.46
CA GLU A 217 11.35 -14.92 12.05
C GLU A 217 10.88 -13.78 11.15
N ALA A 218 10.01 -12.88 11.67
CA ALA A 218 9.66 -11.65 10.95
C ALA A 218 10.88 -10.74 10.78
N ALA A 219 11.71 -10.62 11.83
CA ALA A 219 12.94 -9.84 11.75
C ALA A 219 14.00 -10.50 10.84
N GLU A 220 14.14 -11.82 10.87
CA GLU A 220 15.01 -12.58 9.97
C GLU A 220 14.55 -12.44 8.50
N ALA A 221 13.24 -12.52 8.24
CA ALA A 221 12.67 -12.35 6.89
C ALA A 221 12.89 -10.93 6.34
N LEU A 222 12.69 -9.92 7.18
CA LEU A 222 12.95 -8.53 6.79
C LEU A 222 14.45 -8.30 6.57
N LEU A 223 15.31 -8.84 7.42
CA LEU A 223 16.76 -8.74 7.27
C LEU A 223 17.25 -9.43 5.99
N ALA A 224 16.66 -10.58 5.62
CA ALA A 224 16.93 -11.22 4.34
C ALA A 224 16.62 -10.30 3.17
N ARG A 225 15.49 -9.59 3.21
CA ARG A 225 15.09 -8.61 2.18
C ARG A 225 16.03 -7.40 2.17
N VAL A 226 16.41 -6.87 3.32
CA VAL A 226 17.37 -5.76 3.43
C VAL A 226 18.71 -6.15 2.81
N TYR A 227 19.24 -7.33 3.15
CA TYR A 227 20.47 -7.84 2.55
C TYR A 227 20.38 -8.05 1.03
N LEU A 228 19.22 -8.50 0.54
CA LEU A 228 18.97 -8.61 -0.90
C LEU A 228 19.09 -7.25 -1.60
N TYR A 229 18.52 -6.18 -1.01
CA TYR A 229 18.61 -4.82 -1.53
C TYR A 229 20.03 -4.24 -1.43
N MET A 230 20.80 -4.70 -0.45
CA MET A 230 22.22 -4.35 -0.29
C MET A 230 23.16 -5.18 -1.19
N GLU A 231 22.62 -6.08 -2.02
CA GLU A 231 23.36 -7.06 -2.84
C GLU A 231 24.27 -8.00 -2.00
N ASN A 232 23.96 -8.13 -0.72
CA ASN A 232 24.59 -9.11 0.19
C ASN A 232 23.86 -10.46 0.07
N TRP A 233 24.19 -11.20 -1.00
CA TRP A 233 23.51 -12.44 -1.37
C TRP A 233 23.65 -13.53 -0.30
N ASP A 234 24.85 -13.67 0.30
CA ASP A 234 25.12 -14.67 1.35
C ASP A 234 24.30 -14.38 2.61
N GLY A 235 24.29 -13.13 3.04
CA GLY A 235 23.47 -12.71 4.19
C GLY A 235 21.97 -12.88 3.92
N ALA A 236 21.52 -12.54 2.73
CA ALA A 236 20.12 -12.71 2.32
C ALA A 236 19.72 -14.20 2.35
N TRP A 237 20.56 -15.07 1.78
CA TRP A 237 20.36 -16.52 1.77
C TRP A 237 20.33 -17.10 3.21
N GLU A 238 21.30 -16.71 4.06
CA GLU A 238 21.38 -17.18 5.44
C GLU A 238 20.10 -16.85 6.22
N MET A 239 19.65 -15.60 6.18
CA MET A 239 18.46 -15.17 6.92
C MET A 239 17.19 -15.80 6.36
N ALA A 240 17.03 -15.89 5.05
CA ALA A 240 15.90 -16.57 4.43
C ALA A 240 15.86 -18.06 4.81
N ASN A 241 17.02 -18.71 4.81
CA ASN A 241 17.11 -20.12 5.18
C ASN A 241 16.76 -20.37 6.65
N LYS A 242 17.06 -19.45 7.58
CA LYS A 242 16.63 -19.54 8.97
C LYS A 242 15.10 -19.56 9.09
N VAL A 243 14.41 -18.72 8.32
CA VAL A 243 12.94 -18.69 8.30
C VAL A 243 12.38 -20.00 7.73
N ILE A 244 12.93 -20.49 6.61
CA ILE A 244 12.50 -21.74 5.95
C ILE A 244 12.67 -22.91 6.91
N THR A 245 13.84 -23.02 7.53
CA THR A 245 14.17 -24.15 8.42
C THR A 245 13.53 -24.06 9.80
N SER A 246 12.91 -22.94 10.15
CA SER A 246 12.14 -22.81 11.39
C SER A 246 10.94 -23.78 11.46
N GLY A 247 10.45 -24.22 10.29
CA GLY A 247 9.27 -25.09 10.17
C GLY A 247 7.96 -24.44 10.57
N ARG A 248 7.95 -23.12 10.81
CA ARG A 248 6.75 -22.37 11.23
C ARG A 248 5.86 -21.93 10.09
N PHE A 249 6.41 -21.81 8.89
CA PHE A 249 5.74 -21.27 7.72
C PHE A 249 5.75 -22.27 6.57
N GLU A 250 4.70 -22.25 5.78
CA GLU A 250 4.53 -23.08 4.60
C GLU A 250 3.95 -22.24 3.47
N LEU A 251 4.41 -22.48 2.23
CA LEU A 251 3.79 -21.83 1.07
C LEU A 251 2.38 -22.37 0.86
N GLU A 252 1.43 -21.48 0.70
CA GLU A 252 0.06 -21.85 0.32
C GLU A 252 0.05 -22.37 -1.13
N ARG A 253 -0.57 -23.53 -1.34
CA ARG A 253 -0.56 -24.22 -2.63
C ARG A 253 -1.96 -24.64 -3.05
N GLY A 254 -2.16 -24.79 -4.37
CA GLY A 254 -3.42 -25.27 -4.92
C GLY A 254 -4.61 -24.41 -4.51
N ASN A 255 -5.67 -25.02 -4.00
CA ASN A 255 -6.88 -24.31 -3.60
C ASN A 255 -6.65 -23.33 -2.45
N ARG A 256 -5.75 -23.62 -1.52
CA ARG A 256 -5.43 -22.69 -0.43
C ARG A 256 -4.78 -21.41 -0.96
N PHE A 257 -3.87 -21.52 -1.92
CA PHE A 257 -3.34 -20.34 -2.60
C PHE A 257 -4.42 -19.52 -3.29
N ALA A 258 -5.36 -20.17 -3.99
CA ALA A 258 -6.44 -19.47 -4.69
C ALA A 258 -7.42 -18.73 -3.75
N THR A 259 -7.48 -19.12 -2.49
CA THR A 259 -8.37 -18.56 -1.46
C THR A 259 -7.62 -17.88 -0.30
N TYR A 260 -6.30 -17.73 -0.40
CA TYR A 260 -5.50 -17.26 0.73
C TYR A 260 -5.88 -15.85 1.20
N SER A 261 -6.39 -15.00 0.31
CA SER A 261 -6.90 -13.67 0.65
C SER A 261 -8.15 -13.69 1.54
N GLN A 262 -8.80 -14.86 1.67
CA GLN A 262 -9.95 -15.07 2.55
C GLN A 262 -9.53 -15.53 3.95
N LEU A 263 -8.27 -15.89 4.13
CA LEU A 263 -7.73 -16.30 5.42
C LEU A 263 -7.34 -15.07 6.23
N ILE A 264 -7.68 -15.09 7.52
CA ILE A 264 -7.07 -14.13 8.45
C ILE A 264 -5.56 -14.45 8.57
N PRO A 265 -4.73 -13.46 8.90
CA PRO A 265 -3.27 -13.67 8.98
C PRO A 265 -2.86 -14.86 9.84
N GLU A 266 -3.56 -15.09 10.94
CA GLU A 266 -3.26 -16.17 11.89
C GLU A 266 -3.53 -17.58 11.34
N ASP A 267 -4.45 -17.70 10.38
CA ASP A 267 -4.80 -18.97 9.73
C ASP A 267 -4.02 -19.19 8.42
N ASN A 268 -3.29 -18.16 7.97
CA ASN A 268 -2.49 -18.20 6.75
C ASN A 268 -1.05 -18.59 7.09
N LYS A 269 -0.68 -19.81 6.73
CA LYS A 269 0.65 -20.36 7.04
C LYS A 269 1.81 -19.69 6.28
N GLU A 270 1.53 -18.99 5.20
CA GLU A 270 2.53 -18.24 4.43
C GLU A 270 2.81 -16.87 5.05
N THR A 271 1.91 -16.36 5.88
CA THR A 271 2.04 -15.03 6.47
C THR A 271 3.05 -15.01 7.62
N ILE A 272 4.17 -14.34 7.41
CA ILE A 272 5.24 -14.18 8.43
C ILE A 272 4.94 -13.01 9.36
N PHE A 273 4.49 -11.89 8.79
CA PHE A 273 4.08 -10.69 9.51
C PHE A 273 2.95 -9.97 8.76
N ALA A 274 1.94 -9.52 9.48
CA ALA A 274 0.83 -8.76 8.91
C ALA A 274 0.39 -7.62 9.83
N VAL A 275 0.14 -6.46 9.24
CA VAL A 275 -0.55 -5.34 9.90
C VAL A 275 -2.06 -5.62 9.79
N ARG A 276 -2.64 -6.16 10.87
CA ARG A 276 -4.04 -6.57 10.88
C ARG A 276 -4.98 -5.41 11.19
N ARG A 277 -6.00 -5.24 10.36
CA ARG A 277 -7.17 -4.39 10.66
C ARG A 277 -8.35 -5.28 11.07
N THR A 278 -9.14 -4.80 12.01
CA THR A 278 -10.35 -5.47 12.48
C THR A 278 -11.51 -4.48 12.51
N LEU A 279 -12.70 -4.94 12.16
CA LEU A 279 -13.90 -4.10 12.06
C LEU A 279 -14.29 -3.43 13.37
N ASP A 280 -14.07 -4.12 14.48
CA ASP A 280 -14.44 -3.66 15.82
C ASP A 280 -13.50 -2.58 16.39
N LYS A 281 -12.30 -2.44 15.84
CA LYS A 281 -11.25 -1.57 16.37
C LYS A 281 -10.71 -0.55 15.38
N ASP A 282 -10.88 -0.82 14.09
CA ASP A 282 -10.30 -0.06 13.00
C ASP A 282 -11.40 0.35 12.01
N ASP A 283 -12.55 0.82 12.54
CA ASP A 283 -13.73 1.19 11.77
C ASP A 283 -13.50 2.53 11.03
N ASP A 284 -12.73 2.46 9.97
CA ASP A 284 -12.62 3.50 8.96
C ASP A 284 -13.51 3.22 7.72
N GLY A 285 -14.37 2.21 7.83
CA GLY A 285 -15.42 1.88 6.87
C GLY A 285 -14.96 1.16 5.62
N TYR A 286 -13.69 1.25 5.22
CA TYR A 286 -13.13 0.55 4.05
C TYR A 286 -11.61 0.52 4.07
N SER A 287 -11.05 -0.53 3.47
CA SER A 287 -9.62 -0.59 3.19
C SER A 287 -9.30 0.20 1.92
N ARG A 288 -8.44 1.20 2.01
CA ARG A 288 -7.98 1.96 0.84
C ARG A 288 -7.36 1.05 -0.22
N MET A 289 -6.51 0.12 0.20
CA MET A 289 -5.86 -0.82 -0.70
C MET A 289 -6.88 -1.68 -1.46
N GLY A 290 -7.84 -2.29 -0.76
CA GLY A 290 -8.91 -3.07 -1.40
C GLY A 290 -9.78 -2.21 -2.31
N SER A 291 -10.11 -1.00 -1.87
CA SER A 291 -10.97 -0.06 -2.60
C SER A 291 -10.37 0.40 -3.94
N MET A 292 -9.04 0.43 -4.06
CA MET A 292 -8.40 0.79 -5.32
C MET A 292 -8.61 -0.25 -6.42
N TYR A 293 -8.77 -1.52 -6.05
CA TYR A 293 -8.80 -2.64 -7.01
C TYR A 293 -10.20 -3.18 -7.28
N ILE A 294 -11.14 -2.96 -6.38
CA ILE A 294 -12.48 -3.52 -6.53
C ILE A 294 -13.54 -2.57 -5.97
N ARG A 295 -14.72 -2.62 -6.59
CA ARG A 295 -15.91 -1.96 -6.10
C ARG A 295 -16.98 -3.02 -5.82
N ILE A 296 -17.49 -3.04 -4.59
CA ILE A 296 -18.52 -3.97 -4.14
C ILE A 296 -19.67 -3.15 -3.58
N ASP A 297 -20.89 -3.38 -4.09
CA ASP A 297 -22.10 -2.70 -3.62
C ASP A 297 -21.97 -1.16 -3.53
N GLY A 298 -21.31 -0.54 -4.51
CA GLY A 298 -21.07 0.90 -4.52
C GLY A 298 -19.92 1.38 -3.62
N SER A 299 -19.30 0.49 -2.86
CA SER A 299 -18.12 0.79 -2.04
C SER A 299 -16.84 0.40 -2.76
N GLY A 300 -15.82 1.24 -2.60
CA GLY A 300 -14.55 1.10 -3.33
C GLY A 300 -14.49 2.00 -4.56
N TRP A 301 -13.27 2.24 -5.03
CA TRP A 301 -13.01 3.17 -6.15
C TRP A 301 -12.79 2.45 -7.48
N GLU A 302 -12.24 1.23 -7.46
CA GLU A 302 -11.90 0.45 -8.66
C GLU A 302 -11.09 1.26 -9.71
N GLU A 303 -10.17 2.11 -9.21
CA GLU A 303 -9.34 2.94 -10.06
C GLU A 303 -8.16 2.19 -10.68
N MET A 304 -7.85 1.00 -10.16
CA MET A 304 -6.75 0.17 -10.63
C MET A 304 -7.26 -1.16 -11.15
N SER A 305 -6.79 -1.52 -12.33
CA SER A 305 -7.06 -2.82 -12.97
C SER A 305 -5.77 -3.55 -13.29
N PRO A 306 -5.80 -4.86 -13.53
CA PRO A 306 -4.65 -5.55 -14.09
C PRO A 306 -4.32 -4.96 -15.46
N SER A 307 -3.04 -4.73 -15.72
CA SER A 307 -2.58 -4.26 -17.02
C SER A 307 -2.79 -5.34 -18.09
N SER A 308 -2.92 -4.92 -19.35
CA SER A 308 -2.96 -5.85 -20.48
C SER A 308 -1.73 -6.78 -20.49
N ARG A 309 -0.56 -6.23 -20.14
CA ARG A 309 0.67 -7.02 -20.04
C ARG A 309 0.58 -8.12 -18.97
N TYR A 310 0.02 -7.81 -17.82
CA TYR A 310 -0.18 -8.81 -16.76
C TYR A 310 -1.18 -9.89 -17.19
N LEU A 311 -2.28 -9.50 -17.84
CA LEU A 311 -3.26 -10.44 -18.38
C LEU A 311 -2.64 -11.35 -19.45
N GLU A 312 -1.87 -10.81 -20.39
CA GLU A 312 -1.13 -11.59 -21.39
C GLU A 312 -0.20 -12.62 -20.74
N LEU A 313 0.54 -12.23 -19.70
CA LEU A 313 1.44 -13.14 -18.97
C LEU A 313 0.68 -14.29 -18.29
N LEU A 314 -0.51 -14.04 -17.77
CA LEU A 314 -1.36 -15.07 -17.18
C LEU A 314 -1.91 -16.05 -18.23
N GLU A 315 -2.16 -15.57 -19.44
CA GLU A 315 -2.71 -16.35 -20.54
C GLU A 315 -1.65 -17.14 -21.32
N LEU A 316 -0.37 -16.80 -21.21
CA LEU A 316 0.74 -17.49 -21.89
C LEU A 316 0.86 -18.98 -21.53
N HIS A 317 0.31 -19.40 -20.41
CA HIS A 317 0.37 -20.75 -19.90
C HIS A 317 -1.04 -21.33 -19.73
N LEU A 318 -1.71 -21.57 -20.87
CA LEU A 318 -3.00 -22.24 -20.88
C LEU A 318 -2.81 -23.78 -20.79
N ASN A 319 -3.76 -24.45 -20.14
CA ASN A 319 -3.85 -25.90 -20.14
C ASN A 319 -4.57 -26.40 -21.40
N ALA A 320 -4.74 -27.73 -21.53
CA ALA A 320 -5.41 -28.35 -22.67
C ALA A 320 -6.89 -27.94 -22.86
N ASN A 321 -7.47 -27.23 -21.89
CA ASN A 321 -8.84 -26.71 -21.92
C ASN A 321 -8.89 -25.18 -22.05
N ASP A 322 -7.82 -24.56 -22.55
CA ASP A 322 -7.67 -23.11 -22.70
C ASP A 322 -7.86 -22.32 -21.39
N MET A 323 -7.54 -22.94 -20.25
CA MET A 323 -7.60 -22.28 -18.94
C MET A 323 -6.24 -21.93 -18.42
N PRO A 324 -6.04 -20.73 -17.83
CA PRO A 324 -4.76 -20.34 -17.25
C PRO A 324 -4.28 -21.35 -16.20
N GLN A 325 -3.03 -21.80 -16.36
CA GLN A 325 -2.37 -22.70 -15.40
C GLN A 325 -1.86 -21.95 -14.17
N ASP A 326 -1.54 -20.66 -14.33
CA ASP A 326 -1.07 -19.83 -13.25
C ASP A 326 -2.23 -19.51 -12.28
N LEU A 327 -2.09 -20.00 -11.04
CA LEU A 327 -3.13 -19.81 -10.03
C LEU A 327 -3.38 -18.34 -9.67
N ARG A 328 -2.47 -17.42 -10.00
CA ARG A 328 -2.69 -15.98 -9.84
C ARG A 328 -3.85 -15.47 -10.69
N SER A 329 -4.19 -16.17 -11.77
CA SER A 329 -5.39 -15.89 -12.57
C SER A 329 -6.69 -15.96 -11.76
N LYS A 330 -6.71 -16.71 -10.66
CA LYS A 330 -7.87 -16.80 -9.75
C LYS A 330 -8.18 -15.49 -9.02
N PHE A 331 -7.20 -14.60 -8.94
CA PHE A 331 -7.40 -13.27 -8.36
C PHE A 331 -7.93 -12.24 -9.37
N ILE A 332 -8.05 -12.61 -10.64
CA ILE A 332 -8.59 -11.74 -11.67
C ILE A 332 -10.05 -12.11 -11.89
N VAL A 333 -10.93 -11.17 -11.62
CA VAL A 333 -12.37 -11.33 -11.77
C VAL A 333 -12.82 -10.55 -12.99
N LYS A 334 -13.48 -11.26 -13.93
CA LYS A 334 -14.18 -10.64 -15.05
C LYS A 334 -15.54 -10.15 -14.59
N ARG A 335 -15.83 -8.89 -14.85
CA ARG A 335 -17.13 -8.30 -14.52
C ARG A 335 -17.67 -7.53 -15.70
N TYR A 336 -18.97 -7.55 -15.81
CA TYR A 336 -19.70 -6.65 -16.69
C TYR A 336 -20.28 -5.53 -15.82
N VAL A 337 -19.95 -4.29 -16.16
CA VAL A 337 -20.43 -3.10 -15.46
C VAL A 337 -21.26 -2.24 -16.40
N GLU A 338 -22.30 -1.62 -15.86
CA GLU A 338 -23.16 -0.71 -16.60
C GLU A 338 -22.65 0.73 -16.47
N ASP A 339 -22.41 1.40 -17.60
CA ASP A 339 -21.97 2.79 -17.64
C ASP A 339 -23.05 3.74 -17.12
N GLY A 340 -22.69 4.71 -16.31
CA GLY A 340 -23.60 5.72 -15.76
C GLY A 340 -24.46 5.24 -14.58
N VAL A 341 -24.28 4.01 -14.11
CA VAL A 341 -24.88 3.53 -12.86
C VAL A 341 -23.86 3.72 -11.74
N ALA A 342 -24.25 4.47 -10.71
CA ALA A 342 -23.40 4.72 -9.56
C ALA A 342 -23.02 3.43 -8.78
N ASP A 343 -23.88 2.42 -8.85
CA ASP A 343 -23.66 1.09 -8.31
C ASP A 343 -23.22 0.13 -9.42
N TYR A 344 -21.95 -0.22 -9.42
CA TYR A 344 -21.43 -1.30 -10.26
C TYR A 344 -21.81 -2.67 -9.67
N THR A 345 -23.09 -2.97 -9.65
CA THR A 345 -23.53 -4.32 -9.32
C THR A 345 -23.03 -5.26 -10.43
N PRO A 346 -22.31 -6.35 -10.11
CA PRO A 346 -21.92 -7.32 -11.11
C PRO A 346 -23.17 -7.84 -11.79
N VAL A 347 -23.36 -7.47 -13.04
CA VAL A 347 -24.45 -8.07 -13.83
C VAL A 347 -23.99 -9.46 -14.23
N GLY A 348 -24.59 -10.49 -13.66
CA GLY A 348 -24.37 -11.85 -14.12
C GLY A 348 -24.61 -11.93 -15.62
N TYR A 349 -23.95 -12.87 -16.31
CA TYR A 349 -24.16 -13.12 -17.72
C TYR A 349 -25.65 -13.34 -17.97
N PRO A 350 -26.36 -12.40 -18.61
CA PRO A 350 -27.78 -12.66 -18.97
C PRO A 350 -27.79 -13.73 -20.03
N ASN A 351 -28.60 -14.76 -19.88
CA ASN A 351 -28.86 -15.69 -20.93
C ASN A 351 -29.39 -14.90 -22.15
N ASN A 352 -28.71 -15.00 -23.31
CA ASN A 352 -29.03 -14.33 -24.58
C ASN A 352 -28.45 -12.91 -24.73
N VAL A 353 -27.16 -12.75 -24.57
CA VAL A 353 -26.43 -11.50 -24.85
C VAL A 353 -25.76 -11.58 -26.23
N TYR A 354 -25.96 -10.54 -27.05
CA TYR A 354 -25.15 -10.32 -28.25
C TYR A 354 -23.86 -9.62 -27.85
N GLU A 355 -22.71 -10.23 -28.18
CA GLU A 355 -21.41 -9.60 -27.98
C GLU A 355 -21.13 -8.62 -29.13
N ASP A 356 -21.02 -7.35 -28.79
CA ASP A 356 -20.38 -6.35 -29.62
C ASP A 356 -19.00 -6.04 -29.04
N TRP A 357 -18.20 -5.34 -29.85
CA TRP A 357 -16.83 -5.05 -29.49
C TRP A 357 -16.60 -3.55 -29.37
N THR A 358 -15.71 -3.19 -28.47
CA THR A 358 -15.24 -1.81 -28.33
C THR A 358 -13.72 -1.78 -28.30
N PHE A 359 -13.14 -0.72 -28.89
CA PHE A 359 -11.73 -0.42 -28.75
C PHE A 359 -11.58 0.71 -27.74
N ALA A 360 -11.03 0.42 -26.59
CA ALA A 360 -10.80 1.37 -25.51
C ALA A 360 -9.35 1.88 -25.56
N TYR A 361 -9.17 3.21 -25.55
CA TYR A 361 -7.86 3.85 -25.59
C TYR A 361 -7.82 5.12 -24.76
N ALA A 362 -6.63 5.56 -24.38
CA ALA A 362 -6.42 6.77 -23.60
C ALA A 362 -5.78 7.88 -24.46
N VAL A 363 -6.28 9.09 -24.31
CA VAL A 363 -5.74 10.29 -24.96
C VAL A 363 -5.21 11.23 -23.89
N LYS A 364 -3.92 11.56 -23.97
CA LYS A 364 -3.34 12.54 -23.05
C LYS A 364 -3.90 13.93 -23.37
N GLN A 365 -4.46 14.60 -22.38
CA GLN A 365 -4.95 15.96 -22.54
C GLN A 365 -3.79 16.95 -22.62
N ALA A 366 -3.93 17.93 -23.53
CA ALA A 366 -2.90 18.94 -23.73
C ALA A 366 -2.63 19.73 -22.44
N ASN A 367 -1.35 19.93 -22.13
CA ASN A 367 -0.88 20.69 -20.97
C ASN A 367 -1.29 20.17 -19.58
N THR A 368 -1.69 18.92 -19.49
CA THR A 368 -2.04 18.28 -18.22
C THR A 368 -1.37 16.90 -18.12
N ALA A 369 -1.34 16.34 -16.92
CA ALA A 369 -0.98 14.93 -16.69
C ALA A 369 -2.18 13.99 -16.93
N ASN A 370 -3.34 14.53 -17.31
CA ASN A 370 -4.58 13.80 -17.36
C ASN A 370 -4.73 13.05 -18.68
N TYR A 371 -5.37 11.89 -18.60
CA TYR A 371 -5.81 11.12 -19.76
C TYR A 371 -7.33 11.13 -19.82
N GLU A 372 -7.84 11.27 -21.03
CA GLU A 372 -9.24 11.07 -21.35
C GLU A 372 -9.39 9.66 -21.95
N TYR A 373 -10.19 8.81 -21.32
CA TYR A 373 -10.49 7.50 -21.85
C TYR A 373 -11.58 7.59 -22.90
N LYS A 374 -11.30 7.02 -24.05
CA LYS A 374 -12.21 7.00 -25.21
C LYS A 374 -12.47 5.58 -25.64
N GLN A 375 -13.66 5.39 -26.19
CA GLN A 375 -14.09 4.10 -26.73
C GLN A 375 -14.62 4.29 -28.14
N LEU A 376 -14.34 3.32 -28.98
CA LEU A 376 -14.86 3.21 -30.34
C LEU A 376 -15.67 1.94 -30.46
N ASP A 377 -16.88 2.06 -31.01
CA ASP A 377 -17.65 0.89 -31.39
C ASP A 377 -16.96 0.21 -32.58
N VAL A 378 -16.65 -1.06 -32.43
CA VAL A 378 -15.96 -1.85 -33.45
C VAL A 378 -16.73 -3.14 -33.72
N GLU A 379 -16.67 -3.62 -34.95
CA GLU A 379 -17.24 -4.88 -35.39
C GLU A 379 -16.12 -5.86 -35.73
N LYS A 380 -16.19 -7.06 -35.17
CA LYS A 380 -15.25 -8.13 -35.49
C LYS A 380 -15.59 -8.72 -36.84
N GLN A 381 -14.65 -8.70 -37.75
CA GLN A 381 -14.78 -9.24 -39.10
C GLN A 381 -14.48 -10.77 -39.12
N ALA A 382 -14.90 -11.41 -40.21
CA ALA A 382 -14.69 -12.84 -40.38
C ALA A 382 -13.22 -13.28 -40.41
N ASP A 383 -12.33 -12.37 -40.77
CA ASP A 383 -10.88 -12.56 -40.79
C ASP A 383 -10.20 -12.30 -39.42
N GLY A 384 -10.99 -11.95 -38.41
CA GLY A 384 -10.52 -11.65 -37.05
C GLY A 384 -10.14 -10.19 -36.82
N THR A 385 -10.12 -9.35 -37.87
CA THR A 385 -9.86 -7.92 -37.71
C THR A 385 -11.05 -7.18 -37.11
N PHE A 386 -10.84 -5.94 -36.64
CA PHE A 386 -11.86 -5.10 -36.05
C PHE A 386 -12.05 -3.82 -36.84
N LEU A 387 -13.28 -3.56 -37.30
CA LEU A 387 -13.64 -2.38 -38.08
C LEU A 387 -14.35 -1.36 -37.20
N ILE A 388 -13.91 -0.09 -37.22
CA ILE A 388 -14.58 1.01 -36.54
C ILE A 388 -15.90 1.30 -37.23
N THR A 389 -17.01 1.12 -36.51
CA THR A 389 -18.36 1.30 -37.05
C THR A 389 -18.88 2.71 -36.94
N LYS A 390 -18.33 3.50 -36.03
CA LYS A 390 -18.73 4.89 -35.79
C LYS A 390 -17.50 5.77 -35.65
N ASP A 391 -17.56 6.97 -36.24
CA ASP A 391 -16.49 7.96 -36.21
C ASP A 391 -15.16 7.52 -36.87
N ALA A 392 -15.18 6.55 -37.77
CA ALA A 392 -14.01 6.05 -38.50
C ALA A 392 -13.23 7.17 -39.23
N SER A 393 -13.93 8.21 -39.65
CA SER A 393 -13.29 9.37 -40.32
C SER A 393 -12.33 10.19 -39.47
N LYS A 394 -12.34 9.98 -38.15
CA LYS A 394 -11.41 10.61 -37.22
C LYS A 394 -10.01 9.94 -37.22
N PHE A 395 -9.89 8.79 -37.90
CA PHE A 395 -8.69 7.98 -37.94
C PHE A 395 -8.22 7.78 -39.37
N GLN A 396 -6.91 7.51 -39.55
CA GLN A 396 -6.31 7.26 -40.86
C GLN A 396 -6.74 5.92 -41.48
N SER A 397 -7.17 4.99 -40.64
CA SER A 397 -7.74 3.70 -41.05
C SER A 397 -9.04 3.42 -40.28
N ALA A 398 -10.03 2.88 -40.99
CA ALA A 398 -11.24 2.39 -40.35
C ALA A 398 -11.02 1.04 -39.59
N THR A 399 -9.95 0.32 -39.91
CA THR A 399 -9.61 -0.92 -39.28
C THR A 399 -8.66 -0.67 -38.10
N ILE A 400 -8.93 -1.27 -36.94
CA ILE A 400 -8.00 -1.27 -35.82
C ILE A 400 -6.72 -1.95 -36.28
N GLN A 401 -5.59 -1.29 -36.09
CA GLN A 401 -4.28 -1.80 -36.46
C GLN A 401 -3.73 -2.66 -35.32
N GLU A 402 -2.90 -3.64 -35.69
CA GLU A 402 -2.21 -4.49 -34.73
C GLU A 402 -0.71 -4.51 -35.00
N GLU A 403 0.07 -4.72 -33.97
CA GLU A 403 1.51 -4.92 -34.06
C GLU A 403 1.96 -5.97 -33.05
N ALA A 404 3.01 -6.68 -33.38
CA ALA A 404 3.66 -7.57 -32.44
C ALA A 404 4.27 -6.75 -31.28
N TYR A 405 3.97 -7.13 -30.06
CA TYR A 405 4.50 -6.49 -28.87
C TYR A 405 4.89 -7.56 -27.84
N ASN A 406 6.16 -7.67 -27.57
CA ASN A 406 6.71 -8.75 -26.76
C ASN A 406 6.28 -10.14 -27.30
N THR A 407 5.46 -10.86 -26.53
CA THR A 407 4.93 -12.19 -26.90
C THR A 407 3.47 -12.17 -27.35
N GLY A 408 2.86 -10.97 -27.44
CA GLY A 408 1.45 -10.79 -27.77
C GLY A 408 1.21 -9.80 -28.90
N THR A 409 -0.07 -9.45 -29.07
CA THR A 409 -0.54 -8.46 -30.05
C THR A 409 -0.98 -7.20 -29.31
N ARG A 410 -0.56 -6.05 -29.79
CA ARG A 410 -0.98 -4.74 -29.31
C ARG A 410 -1.82 -4.05 -30.37
N TYR A 411 -3.00 -3.59 -29.98
CA TYR A 411 -3.93 -2.89 -30.85
C TYR A 411 -3.74 -1.38 -30.76
N TYR A 412 -3.92 -0.69 -31.89
CA TYR A 412 -3.84 0.75 -31.93
C TYR A 412 -4.65 1.35 -33.08
N VAL A 413 -4.92 2.65 -32.99
CA VAL A 413 -5.42 3.49 -34.08
C VAL A 413 -4.50 4.68 -34.29
N VAL A 414 -4.47 5.22 -35.50
CA VAL A 414 -3.76 6.46 -35.81
C VAL A 414 -4.79 7.54 -36.14
N GLY A 415 -4.80 8.60 -35.33
CA GLY A 415 -5.66 9.76 -35.56
C GLY A 415 -5.29 10.52 -36.85
N GLN A 416 -6.20 11.38 -37.34
CA GLN A 416 -5.90 12.28 -38.44
C GLN A 416 -4.77 13.28 -38.12
N ASP A 417 -4.51 13.50 -36.81
CA ASP A 417 -3.39 14.26 -36.27
C ASP A 417 -2.04 13.55 -36.37
N GLY A 418 -2.03 12.29 -36.83
CA GLY A 418 -0.84 11.43 -36.90
C GLY A 418 -0.44 10.76 -35.59
N ASN A 419 -1.15 11.02 -34.48
CA ASN A 419 -0.86 10.41 -33.21
C ASN A 419 -1.34 8.95 -33.17
N LYS A 420 -0.50 8.08 -32.61
CA LYS A 420 -0.81 6.67 -32.40
C LYS A 420 -1.44 6.50 -30.99
N TYR A 421 -2.65 5.99 -30.97
CA TYR A 421 -3.39 5.71 -29.76
C TYR A 421 -3.45 4.21 -29.52
N ILE A 422 -2.74 3.76 -28.50
CA ILE A 422 -2.70 2.36 -28.12
C ILE A 422 -3.91 2.07 -27.24
N GLY A 423 -4.52 0.89 -27.45
CA GLY A 423 -5.70 0.50 -26.71
C GLY A 423 -5.88 -1.01 -26.72
N ARG A 424 -7.04 -1.42 -26.27
CA ARG A 424 -7.42 -2.85 -26.19
C ARG A 424 -8.80 -3.07 -26.77
N ILE A 425 -9.01 -4.26 -27.30
CA ILE A 425 -10.30 -4.73 -27.77
C ILE A 425 -11.03 -5.37 -26.58
N GLU A 426 -12.26 -4.94 -26.33
CA GLU A 426 -13.11 -5.45 -25.27
C GLU A 426 -14.48 -5.83 -25.80
N PRO A 427 -15.07 -6.93 -25.33
CA PRO A 427 -16.45 -7.26 -25.67
C PRO A 427 -17.39 -6.27 -25.00
N LYS A 428 -18.40 -5.82 -25.77
CA LYS A 428 -19.49 -4.99 -25.32
C LYS A 428 -20.75 -5.85 -25.27
N VAL A 429 -21.43 -5.84 -24.14
CA VAL A 429 -22.56 -6.73 -23.90
C VAL A 429 -23.88 -5.96 -24.02
N PHE A 430 -24.84 -6.46 -24.81
CA PHE A 430 -26.17 -5.88 -24.98
C PHE A 430 -27.26 -6.71 -24.29
N ASP A 431 -28.24 -6.04 -23.75
CA ASP A 431 -29.45 -6.69 -23.32
C ASP A 431 -30.30 -7.11 -24.54
N ALA A 432 -30.36 -8.41 -24.81
CA ALA A 432 -31.11 -8.98 -25.94
C ALA A 432 -32.62 -8.78 -25.84
N SER A 433 -33.15 -8.56 -24.64
CA SER A 433 -34.62 -8.44 -24.43
C SER A 433 -35.15 -7.11 -24.94
N THR A 434 -34.34 -6.08 -24.93
CA THR A 434 -34.74 -4.72 -25.32
C THR A 434 -34.33 -4.34 -26.76
N LYS A 435 -33.45 -5.10 -27.41
CA LYS A 435 -32.82 -4.77 -28.72
C LYS A 435 -32.30 -3.35 -28.84
N ARG A 436 -32.23 -2.66 -27.73
CA ARG A 436 -31.61 -1.32 -27.61
C ARG A 436 -30.28 -1.57 -26.97
N GLY A 437 -29.24 -1.20 -27.71
CA GLY A 437 -27.95 -1.05 -27.10
C GLY A 437 -28.11 -0.11 -25.91
N LYS A 438 -28.25 -0.66 -24.73
CA LYS A 438 -27.77 0.05 -23.57
C LYS A 438 -26.28 0.09 -23.80
N SER A 439 -25.80 1.24 -24.18
CA SER A 439 -24.40 1.55 -24.47
C SER A 439 -23.46 1.33 -23.28
N SER A 440 -23.72 0.35 -22.42
CA SER A 440 -23.43 0.53 -21.04
C SER A 440 -22.95 -0.70 -20.27
N LEU A 441 -22.85 -1.87 -20.89
CA LEU A 441 -22.23 -3.01 -20.23
C LEU A 441 -20.82 -3.21 -20.78
N PHE A 442 -19.83 -2.95 -19.94
CA PHE A 442 -18.42 -3.14 -20.29
C PHE A 442 -17.84 -4.32 -19.52
N LEU A 443 -16.99 -5.10 -20.18
CA LEU A 443 -16.18 -6.08 -19.50
C LEU A 443 -14.99 -5.35 -18.85
N VAL A 444 -14.91 -5.42 -17.54
CA VAL A 444 -13.76 -4.96 -16.78
C VAL A 444 -13.11 -6.14 -16.06
N TYR A 445 -11.81 -6.01 -15.86
CA TYR A 445 -11.04 -6.96 -15.08
C TYR A 445 -10.70 -6.30 -13.75
N ALA A 446 -11.11 -6.92 -12.65
CA ALA A 446 -10.81 -6.45 -11.30
C ALA A 446 -9.83 -7.38 -10.61
N ILE A 447 -8.97 -6.83 -9.76
CA ILE A 447 -8.05 -7.59 -8.93
C ILE A 447 -8.72 -7.87 -7.59
N ASN A 448 -9.04 -9.12 -7.32
CA ASN A 448 -9.73 -9.57 -6.11
C ASN A 448 -8.78 -10.13 -5.03
N LYS A 449 -7.49 -9.92 -5.16
CA LYS A 449 -6.49 -10.44 -4.21
C LYS A 449 -6.56 -9.73 -2.86
N CYS A 450 -6.79 -8.43 -2.88
CA CYS A 450 -6.80 -7.58 -1.69
C CYS A 450 -8.21 -7.25 -1.19
N SER A 451 -9.25 -7.59 -1.96
CA SER A 451 -10.63 -7.41 -1.56
C SER A 451 -11.09 -8.66 -0.81
N TYR A 452 -11.29 -8.52 0.45
CA TYR A 452 -11.84 -9.57 1.28
C TYR A 452 -13.37 -9.46 1.29
N PRO A 453 -14.10 -10.32 0.55
CA PRO A 453 -15.56 -10.21 0.52
C PRO A 453 -16.21 -10.40 1.88
N VAL A 454 -15.52 -11.08 2.81
CA VAL A 454 -16.01 -11.34 4.16
C VAL A 454 -16.03 -10.10 5.04
N SER A 455 -15.14 -9.13 4.84
CA SER A 455 -15.17 -7.89 5.60
C SER A 455 -16.43 -7.07 5.31
N TYR A 456 -16.98 -7.19 4.10
CA TYR A 456 -18.21 -6.49 3.70
C TYR A 456 -19.49 -7.24 4.09
N THR A 457 -19.49 -8.55 3.98
CA THR A 457 -20.67 -9.35 4.39
C THR A 457 -20.86 -9.36 5.90
N HIS A 458 -19.79 -9.22 6.68
CA HIS A 458 -19.87 -9.09 8.14
C HIS A 458 -20.22 -7.67 8.60
N LEU A 459 -20.07 -6.64 7.75
CA LEU A 459 -20.52 -5.28 8.04
C LEU A 459 -22.05 -5.14 7.93
N ARG A 460 -22.73 -6.07 7.26
CA ARG A 460 -24.20 -6.04 7.07
C ARG A 460 -24.94 -7.12 7.87
N ALA A 461 -24.25 -7.98 8.58
CA ALA A 461 -24.85 -8.94 9.51
C ALA A 461 -24.65 -8.49 10.97
#